data_82a1acde2eec5a9baf672db3e742e4bd
#
_entry.id   82a1acde2eec5a9baf672db3e742e4bd
#
_cell.length_a   1.000
_cell.length_b   1.000
_cell.length_c   1.000
_cell.angle_alpha   90.00
_cell.angle_beta   90.00
_cell.angle_gamma   90.00
#
_symmetry.space_group_name_H-M   'P 1'
#
loop_
_entity.id
_entity.type
_entity.pdbx_description
1 polymer ?
#
loop_
_entity_poly.entity_id
_entity_poly.type
_entity_poly.pdbx_seq_one_letter_code
_entity_poly.pdbx_strand_id
1 'polypeptide(L)'
;RRDVEQQLAIVQERERVARDVHDVLGHSLTVINLKSELARKLIDHDPEQARREIEAVAELSRSALGEARATVTHLRTPDLARELVSAAEALATASIRATVPAPHHATRIPDSTSRVFAWALKEAVTNVIRHSGATHCIVELSPRNLVVRDDGRGFRSTHRGNGLGGLEARVAESGGTLTITSDSSGTELNITMDTP
;
A
#
# COMPACT_ATOMS: atom_id res chain seq x y z
N ARG A 1 -24.67 -27.06 -0.82
CA ARG A 1 -23.27 -27.53 -0.79
C ARG A 1 -22.31 -26.39 -1.15
N ARG A 2 -22.47 -25.72 -2.29
CA ARG A 2 -21.59 -24.61 -2.72
C ARG A 2 -21.55 -23.46 -1.72
N ASP A 3 -22.69 -23.10 -1.12
CA ASP A 3 -22.76 -22.01 -0.12
C ASP A 3 -22.01 -22.37 1.17
N VAL A 4 -22.05 -23.63 1.59
CA VAL A 4 -21.33 -24.11 2.78
C VAL A 4 -19.82 -24.17 2.53
N GLU A 5 -19.40 -24.59 1.33
CA GLU A 5 -17.98 -24.60 0.93
C GLU A 5 -17.42 -23.17 0.83
N GLN A 6 -18.19 -22.22 0.31
CA GLN A 6 -17.81 -20.81 0.28
C GLN A 6 -17.71 -20.19 1.69
N GLN A 7 -18.66 -20.49 2.57
CA GLN A 7 -18.61 -20.03 3.95
C GLN A 7 -17.41 -20.61 4.71
N LEU A 8 -17.12 -21.90 4.50
CA LEU A 8 -15.96 -22.54 5.12
C LEU A 8 -14.64 -21.91 4.64
N ALA A 9 -14.52 -21.65 3.34
CA ALA A 9 -13.34 -20.96 2.79
C ALA A 9 -13.15 -19.57 3.38
N ILE A 10 -14.22 -18.80 3.57
CA ILE A 10 -14.16 -17.47 4.20
C ILE A 10 -13.70 -17.56 5.66
N VAL A 11 -14.20 -18.54 6.42
CA VAL A 11 -13.80 -18.75 7.82
C VAL A 11 -12.32 -19.15 7.91
N GLN A 12 -11.89 -20.10 7.08
CA GLN A 12 -10.48 -20.53 7.03
C GLN A 12 -9.54 -19.39 6.66
N GLU A 13 -9.92 -18.56 5.70
CA GLU A 13 -9.14 -17.39 5.31
C GLU A 13 -9.05 -16.36 6.45
N ARG A 14 -10.15 -16.12 7.16
CA ARG A 14 -10.12 -15.23 8.35
C ARG A 14 -9.22 -15.75 9.46
N GLU A 15 -9.22 -17.05 9.72
CA GLU A 15 -8.34 -17.67 10.71
C GLU A 15 -6.87 -17.60 10.31
N ARG A 16 -6.56 -17.79 9.02
CA ARG A 16 -5.22 -17.65 8.47
C ARG A 16 -4.69 -16.22 8.66
N VAL A 17 -5.50 -15.23 8.25
CA VAL A 17 -5.13 -13.82 8.40
C VAL A 17 -4.98 -13.40 9.86
N ALA A 18 -5.86 -13.88 10.76
CA ALA A 18 -5.73 -13.60 12.19
C ALA A 18 -4.41 -14.14 12.76
N ARG A 19 -3.97 -15.30 12.28
CA ARG A 19 -2.70 -15.90 12.66
C ARG A 19 -1.51 -15.10 12.10
N ASP A 20 -1.55 -14.75 10.82
CA ASP A 20 -0.51 -13.96 10.15
C ASP A 20 -0.35 -12.58 10.82
N VAL A 21 -1.46 -11.91 11.17
CA VAL A 21 -1.45 -10.65 11.94
C VAL A 21 -0.84 -10.85 13.33
N HIS A 22 -1.21 -11.93 14.01
CA HIS A 22 -0.70 -12.22 15.34
C HIS A 22 0.81 -12.49 15.34
N ASP A 23 1.30 -13.21 14.35
CA ASP A 23 2.72 -13.53 14.19
C ASP A 23 3.55 -12.27 13.89
N VAL A 24 3.10 -11.42 12.97
CA VAL A 24 3.76 -10.15 12.63
C VAL A 24 3.75 -9.19 13.83
N LEU A 25 2.60 -9.02 14.48
CA LEU A 25 2.48 -8.14 15.63
C LEU A 25 3.24 -8.68 16.84
N GLY A 26 3.19 -9.99 17.10
CA GLY A 26 3.86 -10.63 18.23
C GLY A 26 5.37 -10.43 18.18
N HIS A 27 5.99 -10.64 17.02
CA HIS A 27 7.42 -10.41 16.84
C HIS A 27 7.79 -8.93 17.02
N SER A 28 7.08 -8.03 16.36
CA SER A 28 7.34 -6.59 16.44
C SER A 28 7.16 -6.03 17.85
N LEU A 29 6.11 -6.45 18.56
CA LEU A 29 5.86 -6.04 19.94
C LEU A 29 6.95 -6.54 20.90
N THR A 30 7.48 -7.73 20.68
CA THR A 30 8.59 -8.26 21.48
C THR A 30 9.85 -7.40 21.31
N VAL A 31 10.20 -7.03 20.08
CA VAL A 31 11.37 -6.17 19.80
C VAL A 31 11.16 -4.76 20.32
N ILE A 32 9.96 -4.19 20.19
CA ILE A 32 9.58 -2.89 20.75
C ILE A 32 9.77 -2.88 22.26
N ASN A 33 9.29 -3.92 22.94
CA ASN A 33 9.44 -4.03 24.40
C ASN A 33 10.91 -4.11 24.82
N LEU A 34 11.71 -4.94 24.14
CA LEU A 34 13.14 -5.09 24.41
C LEU A 34 13.91 -3.77 24.23
N LYS A 35 13.64 -3.04 23.12
CA LYS A 35 14.25 -1.74 22.84
C LYS A 35 13.82 -0.66 23.84
N SER A 36 12.57 -0.66 24.25
CA SER A 36 12.05 0.26 25.27
C SER A 36 12.71 0.01 26.64
N GLU A 37 12.90 -1.25 27.01
CA GLU A 37 13.64 -1.64 28.21
C GLU A 37 15.11 -1.21 28.17
N LEU A 38 15.75 -1.36 27.00
CA LEU A 38 17.12 -0.93 26.79
C LEU A 38 17.24 0.60 26.89
N ALA A 39 16.35 1.33 26.23
CA ALA A 39 16.31 2.80 26.32
C ALA A 39 16.15 3.27 27.77
N ARG A 40 15.26 2.64 28.54
CA ARG A 40 15.05 2.95 29.95
C ARG A 40 16.33 2.75 30.82
N LYS A 41 17.10 1.71 30.52
CA LYS A 41 18.36 1.44 31.23
C LYS A 41 19.47 2.43 30.87
N LEU A 42 19.44 2.96 29.67
CA LEU A 42 20.47 3.85 29.14
C LEU A 42 20.22 5.33 29.47
N ILE A 43 19.02 5.71 29.88
CA ILE A 43 18.60 7.11 30.00
C ILE A 43 19.52 7.96 30.88
N ASP A 44 20.04 7.38 31.96
CA ASP A 44 20.93 8.06 32.89
C ASP A 44 22.43 7.84 32.61
N HIS A 45 22.80 6.91 31.72
CA HIS A 45 24.18 6.50 31.45
C HIS A 45 24.65 6.88 30.07
N ASP A 46 23.80 6.76 29.06
CA ASP A 46 24.03 7.16 27.67
C ASP A 46 22.74 7.69 27.04
N PRO A 47 22.39 8.96 27.31
CA PRO A 47 21.15 9.56 26.81
C PRO A 47 21.05 9.57 25.27
N GLU A 48 22.17 9.68 24.58
CA GLU A 48 22.19 9.67 23.10
C GLU A 48 21.86 8.27 22.55
N GLN A 49 22.35 7.23 23.17
CA GLN A 49 21.96 5.88 22.78
C GLN A 49 20.51 5.58 23.17
N ALA A 50 20.05 6.04 24.34
CA ALA A 50 18.66 5.93 24.73
C ALA A 50 17.72 6.58 23.71
N ARG A 51 18.07 7.77 23.20
CA ARG A 51 17.31 8.46 22.16
C ARG A 51 17.23 7.66 20.85
N ARG A 52 18.35 7.09 20.41
CA ARG A 52 18.37 6.22 19.22
C ARG A 52 17.47 5.01 19.37
N GLU A 53 17.44 4.39 20.55
CA GLU A 53 16.55 3.23 20.77
C GLU A 53 15.07 3.64 20.77
N ILE A 54 14.72 4.82 21.29
CA ILE A 54 13.35 5.37 21.25
C ILE A 54 12.94 5.68 19.78
N GLU A 55 13.83 6.27 18.98
CA GLU A 55 13.58 6.51 17.56
C GLU A 55 13.34 5.19 16.80
N ALA A 56 14.14 4.15 17.08
CA ALA A 56 13.97 2.83 16.51
C ALA A 56 12.64 2.16 16.92
N VAL A 57 12.19 2.35 18.18
CA VAL A 57 10.86 1.91 18.65
C VAL A 57 9.75 2.59 17.86
N ALA A 58 9.85 3.90 17.65
CA ALA A 58 8.85 4.66 16.90
C ALA A 58 8.77 4.22 15.42
N GLU A 59 9.91 3.89 14.82
CA GLU A 59 9.96 3.40 13.44
C GLU A 59 9.40 1.98 13.31
N LEU A 60 9.79 1.08 14.21
CA LEU A 60 9.29 -0.29 14.25
C LEU A 60 7.77 -0.34 14.49
N SER A 61 7.26 0.52 15.38
CA SER A 61 5.82 0.64 15.63
C SER A 61 5.05 1.09 14.40
N ARG A 62 5.58 2.06 13.63
CA ARG A 62 4.97 2.51 12.37
C ARG A 62 4.97 1.42 11.31
N SER A 63 6.07 0.66 11.19
CA SER A 63 6.17 -0.48 10.27
C SER A 63 5.17 -1.57 10.62
N ALA A 64 5.13 -2.02 11.86
CA ALA A 64 4.22 -3.06 12.34
C ALA A 64 2.74 -2.69 12.14
N LEU A 65 2.37 -1.42 12.41
CA LEU A 65 1.02 -0.93 12.13
C LEU A 65 0.72 -0.91 10.62
N GLY A 66 1.69 -0.59 9.79
CA GLY A 66 1.57 -0.64 8.33
C GLY A 66 1.32 -2.06 7.83
N GLU A 67 2.10 -3.01 8.30
CA GLU A 67 1.99 -4.44 7.95
C GLU A 67 0.65 -5.04 8.44
N ALA A 68 0.26 -4.76 9.69
CA ALA A 68 -1.02 -5.21 10.22
C ALA A 68 -2.22 -4.64 9.43
N ARG A 69 -2.17 -3.35 9.08
CA ARG A 69 -3.20 -2.74 8.23
C ARG A 69 -3.23 -3.34 6.83
N ALA A 70 -2.08 -3.61 6.23
CA ALA A 70 -2.00 -4.29 4.94
C ALA A 70 -2.65 -5.67 5.00
N THR A 71 -2.33 -6.47 6.01
CA THR A 71 -2.89 -7.81 6.21
C THR A 71 -4.41 -7.77 6.44
N VAL A 72 -4.92 -6.83 7.24
CA VAL A 72 -6.38 -6.66 7.47
C VAL A 72 -7.10 -6.10 6.23
N THR A 73 -6.43 -5.26 5.44
CA THR A 73 -7.00 -4.70 4.20
C THR A 73 -7.19 -5.79 3.14
N HIS A 74 -6.42 -6.89 3.17
CA HIS A 74 -6.62 -8.06 2.32
C HIS A 74 -7.98 -8.76 2.52
N LEU A 75 -8.63 -8.59 3.68
CA LEU A 75 -9.97 -9.14 3.97
C LEU A 75 -11.12 -8.32 3.35
N ARG A 76 -10.87 -7.08 2.97
CA ARG A 76 -11.83 -6.27 2.20
C ARG A 76 -11.45 -6.36 0.74
N THR A 77 -12.29 -6.97 -0.05
CA THR A 77 -12.20 -6.90 -1.51
C THR A 77 -12.16 -5.41 -1.91
N PRO A 78 -11.03 -4.88 -2.42
CA PRO A 78 -10.98 -3.47 -2.77
C PRO A 78 -11.95 -3.22 -3.91
N ASP A 79 -12.77 -2.20 -3.74
CA ASP A 79 -13.74 -1.72 -4.74
C ASP A 79 -13.11 -0.55 -5.48
N LEU A 80 -12.84 -0.73 -6.77
CA LEU A 80 -12.17 0.28 -7.60
C LEU A 80 -12.98 1.58 -7.68
N ALA A 81 -14.31 1.49 -7.75
CA ALA A 81 -15.15 2.67 -7.81
C ALA A 81 -15.01 3.52 -6.54
N ARG A 82 -14.98 2.86 -5.38
CA ARG A 82 -14.76 3.52 -4.09
C ARG A 82 -13.35 4.07 -3.96
N GLU A 83 -12.35 3.34 -4.47
CA GLU A 83 -10.95 3.78 -4.41
C GLU A 83 -10.69 5.00 -5.29
N LEU A 84 -11.36 5.13 -6.45
CA LEU A 84 -11.31 6.34 -7.28
C LEU A 84 -11.83 7.58 -6.52
N VAL A 85 -12.92 7.45 -5.78
CA VAL A 85 -13.43 8.54 -4.93
C VAL A 85 -12.43 8.89 -3.84
N SER A 86 -11.95 7.88 -3.10
CA SER A 86 -10.99 8.09 -2.01
C SER A 86 -9.68 8.72 -2.50
N ALA A 87 -9.21 8.33 -3.68
CA ALA A 87 -8.02 8.90 -4.31
C ALA A 87 -8.19 10.40 -4.60
N ALA A 88 -9.33 10.79 -5.20
CA ALA A 88 -9.63 12.19 -5.48
C ALA A 88 -9.70 13.05 -4.20
N GLU A 89 -10.37 12.56 -3.16
CA GLU A 89 -10.50 13.22 -1.86
C GLU A 89 -9.14 13.37 -1.15
N ALA A 90 -8.33 12.30 -1.15
CA ALA A 90 -7.03 12.31 -0.50
C ALA A 90 -6.05 13.28 -1.18
N LEU A 91 -6.00 13.30 -2.52
CA LEU A 91 -5.17 14.23 -3.28
C LEU A 91 -5.62 15.68 -3.08
N ALA A 92 -6.92 15.95 -3.07
CA ALA A 92 -7.48 17.28 -2.79
C ALA A 92 -7.11 17.73 -1.36
N THR A 93 -7.23 16.85 -0.37
CA THR A 93 -6.83 17.14 1.03
C THR A 93 -5.34 17.45 1.15
N ALA A 94 -4.51 16.80 0.34
CA ALA A 94 -3.08 17.08 0.25
C ALA A 94 -2.72 18.31 -0.60
N SER A 95 -3.71 19.06 -1.10
CA SER A 95 -3.54 20.24 -1.98
C SER A 95 -2.87 19.89 -3.32
N ILE A 96 -3.03 18.65 -3.80
CA ILE A 96 -2.56 18.19 -5.10
C ILE A 96 -3.71 18.25 -6.09
N ARG A 97 -3.54 18.98 -7.19
CA ARG A 97 -4.54 19.01 -8.28
C ARG A 97 -4.57 17.65 -8.96
N ALA A 98 -5.75 17.03 -9.04
CA ALA A 98 -5.88 15.68 -9.55
C ALA A 98 -6.88 15.59 -10.70
N THR A 99 -6.54 14.79 -11.72
CA THR A 99 -7.45 14.30 -12.73
C THR A 99 -7.68 12.81 -12.44
N VAL A 100 -8.87 12.47 -11.92
CA VAL A 100 -9.23 11.09 -11.56
C VAL A 100 -10.50 10.70 -12.32
N PRO A 101 -10.57 9.52 -12.94
CA PRO A 101 -11.76 9.03 -13.60
C PRO A 101 -12.96 8.95 -12.64
N ALA A 102 -14.16 9.23 -13.16
CA ALA A 102 -15.37 9.07 -12.36
C ALA A 102 -15.62 7.60 -11.98
N PRO A 103 -16.22 7.32 -10.81
CA PRO A 103 -16.41 5.96 -10.28
C PRO A 103 -17.13 4.99 -11.23
N HIS A 104 -18.02 5.49 -12.08
CA HIS A 104 -18.74 4.66 -13.05
C HIS A 104 -17.84 4.03 -14.12
N HIS A 105 -16.63 4.54 -14.33
CA HIS A 105 -15.67 3.90 -15.25
C HIS A 105 -15.20 2.53 -14.73
N ALA A 106 -15.25 2.31 -13.43
CA ALA A 106 -14.88 1.02 -12.83
C ALA A 106 -15.83 -0.13 -13.25
N THR A 107 -17.09 0.17 -13.60
CA THR A 107 -18.07 -0.86 -14.01
C THR A 107 -17.72 -1.56 -15.33
N ARG A 108 -16.78 -1.00 -16.10
CA ARG A 108 -16.29 -1.59 -17.36
C ARG A 108 -15.06 -2.47 -17.17
N ILE A 109 -14.57 -2.58 -15.95
CA ILE A 109 -13.35 -3.33 -15.61
C ILE A 109 -13.76 -4.71 -15.08
N PRO A 110 -13.19 -5.82 -15.57
CA PRO A 110 -13.45 -7.15 -15.03
C PRO A 110 -13.11 -7.21 -13.52
N ASP A 111 -13.87 -7.98 -12.74
CA ASP A 111 -13.72 -8.03 -11.28
C ASP A 111 -12.32 -8.41 -10.80
N SER A 112 -11.64 -9.33 -11.50
CA SER A 112 -10.26 -9.72 -11.19
C SER A 112 -9.30 -8.54 -11.35
N THR A 113 -9.38 -7.84 -12.48
CA THR A 113 -8.59 -6.65 -12.81
C THR A 113 -8.93 -5.48 -11.88
N SER A 114 -10.21 -5.27 -11.59
CA SER A 114 -10.71 -4.20 -10.72
C SER A 114 -10.04 -4.25 -9.33
N ARG A 115 -9.88 -5.45 -8.76
CA ARG A 115 -9.19 -5.63 -7.47
C ARG A 115 -7.73 -5.21 -7.52
N VAL A 116 -7.01 -5.60 -8.56
CA VAL A 116 -5.60 -5.26 -8.75
C VAL A 116 -5.44 -3.75 -8.92
N PHE A 117 -6.28 -3.13 -9.76
CA PHE A 117 -6.25 -1.69 -10.00
C PHE A 117 -6.60 -0.87 -8.77
N ALA A 118 -7.58 -1.29 -7.97
CA ALA A 118 -7.92 -0.61 -6.72
C ALA A 118 -6.74 -0.62 -5.73
N TRP A 119 -6.06 -1.75 -5.62
CA TRP A 119 -4.87 -1.87 -4.79
C TRP A 119 -3.73 -0.97 -5.27
N ALA A 120 -3.45 -1.02 -6.56
CA ALA A 120 -2.41 -0.22 -7.19
C ALA A 120 -2.68 1.28 -7.07
N LEU A 121 -3.91 1.71 -7.30
CA LEU A 121 -4.32 3.10 -7.17
C LEU A 121 -4.08 3.61 -5.74
N LYS A 122 -4.49 2.84 -4.74
CA LYS A 122 -4.28 3.18 -3.33
C LYS A 122 -2.80 3.34 -3.00
N GLU A 123 -1.96 2.40 -3.42
CA GLU A 123 -0.52 2.44 -3.16
C GLU A 123 0.13 3.62 -3.90
N ALA A 124 -0.20 3.83 -5.18
CA ALA A 124 0.33 4.93 -5.97
C ALA A 124 -0.04 6.29 -5.37
N VAL A 125 -1.31 6.53 -5.04
CA VAL A 125 -1.77 7.78 -4.42
C VAL A 125 -1.12 8.01 -3.06
N THR A 126 -0.95 6.96 -2.26
CA THR A 126 -0.22 7.05 -0.99
C THR A 126 1.22 7.50 -1.19
N ASN A 127 1.90 6.95 -2.21
CA ASN A 127 3.27 7.32 -2.54
C ASN A 127 3.37 8.77 -3.06
N VAL A 128 2.42 9.20 -3.91
CA VAL A 128 2.33 10.57 -4.37
C VAL A 128 2.22 11.53 -3.18
N ILE A 129 1.27 11.32 -2.27
CA ILE A 129 1.03 12.20 -1.12
C ILE A 129 2.23 12.24 -0.17
N ARG A 130 2.85 11.09 0.10
CA ARG A 130 3.90 11.00 1.13
C ARG A 130 5.28 11.36 0.64
N HIS A 131 5.58 11.13 -0.65
CA HIS A 131 6.97 11.07 -1.10
C HIS A 131 7.29 11.92 -2.30
N SER A 132 6.30 12.27 -3.15
CA SER A 132 6.59 12.93 -4.44
C SER A 132 6.87 14.41 -4.31
N GLY A 133 6.18 15.12 -3.42
CA GLY A 133 6.16 16.59 -3.41
C GLY A 133 5.45 17.17 -4.65
N ALA A 134 4.60 16.38 -5.30
CA ALA A 134 3.88 16.75 -6.51
C ALA A 134 2.86 17.86 -6.28
N THR A 135 2.57 18.61 -7.33
CA THR A 135 1.48 19.58 -7.40
C THR A 135 0.32 19.09 -8.25
N HIS A 136 0.58 18.10 -9.11
CA HIS A 136 -0.42 17.48 -9.99
C HIS A 136 -0.29 15.96 -9.98
N CYS A 137 -1.45 15.29 -10.06
CA CYS A 137 -1.54 13.85 -10.23
C CYS A 137 -2.62 13.51 -11.27
N ILE A 138 -2.30 12.64 -12.20
CA ILE A 138 -3.20 12.18 -13.24
C ILE A 138 -3.40 10.67 -13.11
N VAL A 139 -4.64 10.23 -13.09
CA VAL A 139 -5.04 8.82 -13.11
C VAL A 139 -5.77 8.56 -14.43
N GLU A 140 -5.31 7.59 -15.19
CA GLU A 140 -5.96 7.11 -16.41
C GLU A 140 -6.38 5.66 -16.21
N LEU A 141 -7.60 5.33 -16.66
CA LEU A 141 -8.21 4.02 -16.46
C LEU A 141 -8.84 3.51 -17.74
N SER A 142 -8.49 2.29 -18.12
CA SER A 142 -9.12 1.53 -19.19
C SER A 142 -9.37 0.08 -18.74
N PRO A 143 -10.10 -0.74 -19.51
CA PRO A 143 -10.38 -2.12 -19.11
C PRO A 143 -9.15 -2.98 -18.78
N ARG A 144 -7.99 -2.60 -19.35
CA ARG A 144 -6.75 -3.38 -19.23
C ARG A 144 -5.57 -2.57 -18.71
N ASN A 145 -5.75 -1.27 -18.50
CA ASN A 145 -4.63 -0.40 -18.14
C ASN A 145 -5.02 0.59 -17.07
N LEU A 146 -4.15 0.73 -16.07
CA LEU A 146 -4.18 1.78 -15.07
C LEU A 146 -2.86 2.52 -15.11
N VAL A 147 -2.93 3.83 -15.31
CA VAL A 147 -1.76 4.72 -15.24
C VAL A 147 -1.96 5.72 -14.11
N VAL A 148 -0.96 5.91 -13.27
CA VAL A 148 -0.90 6.99 -12.28
C VAL A 148 0.39 7.75 -12.50
N ARG A 149 0.28 9.06 -12.77
CA ARG A 149 1.41 9.95 -13.05
C ARG A 149 1.38 11.15 -12.13
N ASP A 150 2.50 11.49 -11.54
CA ASP A 150 2.70 12.71 -10.77
C ASP A 150 3.83 13.58 -11.36
N ASP A 151 3.81 14.87 -11.06
CA ASP A 151 4.83 15.85 -11.44
C ASP A 151 5.85 16.12 -10.33
N GLY A 152 6.05 15.18 -9.44
CA GLY A 152 6.93 15.34 -8.29
C GLY A 152 8.42 15.17 -8.61
N ARG A 153 9.23 15.04 -7.57
CA ARG A 153 10.70 14.93 -7.67
C ARG A 153 11.21 13.57 -8.13
N GLY A 154 10.32 12.58 -8.31
CA GLY A 154 10.67 11.21 -8.57
C GLY A 154 11.49 10.54 -7.46
N PHE A 155 11.95 9.33 -7.72
CA PHE A 155 12.83 8.58 -6.82
C PHE A 155 13.83 7.73 -7.60
N ARG A 156 14.95 7.37 -6.96
CA ARG A 156 15.91 6.44 -7.55
C ARG A 156 15.44 5.00 -7.33
N SER A 157 15.51 4.17 -8.35
CA SER A 157 15.05 2.78 -8.37
C SER A 157 15.67 1.87 -7.29
N THR A 158 16.78 2.30 -6.68
CA THR A 158 17.44 1.59 -5.57
C THR A 158 16.67 1.65 -4.24
N HIS A 159 15.64 2.48 -4.13
CA HIS A 159 14.80 2.65 -2.94
C HIS A 159 13.37 2.17 -3.19
N ARG A 160 13.17 1.01 -3.81
CA ARG A 160 11.86 0.36 -3.87
C ARG A 160 11.49 -0.08 -2.46
N GLY A 161 10.63 0.69 -1.80
CA GLY A 161 10.04 0.30 -0.51
C GLY A 161 9.19 -0.97 -0.64
N ASN A 162 8.90 -1.62 0.49
CA ASN A 162 8.13 -2.87 0.55
C ASN A 162 6.76 -2.81 -0.18
N GLY A 163 6.14 -1.62 -0.29
CA GLY A 163 4.86 -1.43 -0.96
C GLY A 163 4.90 -1.72 -2.47
N LEU A 164 5.88 -1.15 -3.19
CA LEU A 164 5.99 -1.34 -4.64
C LEU A 164 6.43 -2.76 -5.02
N GLY A 165 7.28 -3.41 -4.21
CA GLY A 165 7.65 -4.81 -4.41
C GLY A 165 6.46 -5.76 -4.23
N GLY A 166 5.63 -5.53 -3.22
CA GLY A 166 4.40 -6.29 -3.01
C GLY A 166 3.36 -6.06 -4.12
N LEU A 167 3.30 -4.85 -4.68
CA LEU A 167 2.43 -4.55 -5.81
C LEU A 167 2.89 -5.29 -7.09
N GLU A 168 4.19 -5.31 -7.38
CA GLU A 168 4.75 -5.99 -8.55
C GLU A 168 4.44 -7.50 -8.53
N ALA A 169 4.66 -8.16 -7.39
CA ALA A 169 4.33 -9.58 -7.22
C ALA A 169 2.84 -9.85 -7.48
N ARG A 170 1.96 -9.04 -6.91
CA ARG A 170 0.51 -9.18 -7.04
C ARG A 170 0.00 -8.96 -8.46
N VAL A 171 0.53 -7.97 -9.16
CA VAL A 171 0.21 -7.72 -10.58
C VAL A 171 0.61 -8.92 -11.42
N ALA A 172 1.83 -9.44 -11.20
CA ALA A 172 2.33 -10.62 -11.92
C ALA A 172 1.49 -11.88 -11.63
N GLU A 173 1.10 -12.14 -10.37
CA GLU A 173 0.22 -13.25 -9.98
C GLU A 173 -1.16 -13.18 -10.65
N SER A 174 -1.60 -11.96 -10.99
CA SER A 174 -2.89 -11.71 -11.65
C SER A 174 -2.79 -11.67 -13.18
N GLY A 175 -1.64 -12.03 -13.77
CA GLY A 175 -1.43 -12.03 -15.20
C GLY A 175 -1.31 -10.62 -15.79
N GLY A 176 -0.56 -9.76 -15.13
CA GLY A 176 -0.29 -8.41 -15.59
C GLY A 176 1.18 -8.02 -15.46
N THR A 177 1.50 -6.84 -15.94
CA THR A 177 2.85 -6.25 -15.89
C THR A 177 2.78 -4.86 -15.25
N LEU A 178 3.67 -4.62 -14.27
CA LEU A 178 3.89 -3.31 -13.66
C LEU A 178 5.14 -2.67 -14.24
N THR A 179 5.01 -1.46 -14.75
CA THR A 179 6.15 -0.63 -15.18
C THR A 179 6.16 0.66 -14.35
N ILE A 180 7.32 1.02 -13.82
CA ILE A 180 7.49 2.27 -13.08
C ILE A 180 8.64 3.04 -13.71
N THR A 181 8.34 4.24 -14.19
CA THR A 181 9.32 5.20 -14.69
C THR A 181 9.36 6.39 -13.74
N SER A 182 10.55 6.75 -13.28
CA SER A 182 10.72 7.86 -12.34
C SER A 182 12.00 8.63 -12.61
N ASP A 183 11.88 9.93 -12.72
CA ASP A 183 12.99 10.86 -12.91
C ASP A 183 12.72 12.20 -12.19
N SER A 184 13.52 13.23 -12.47
CA SER A 184 13.37 14.55 -11.85
C SER A 184 12.09 15.30 -12.26
N SER A 185 11.32 14.80 -13.23
CA SER A 185 10.07 15.40 -13.69
C SER A 185 8.82 14.70 -13.12
N GLY A 186 9.01 13.62 -12.35
CA GLY A 186 7.92 12.93 -11.67
C GLY A 186 8.03 11.39 -11.71
N THR A 187 6.92 10.75 -11.38
CA THR A 187 6.79 9.29 -11.43
C THR A 187 5.57 8.89 -12.25
N GLU A 188 5.75 7.88 -13.07
CA GLU A 188 4.67 7.18 -13.75
C GLU A 188 4.66 5.71 -13.33
N LEU A 189 3.52 5.27 -12.82
CA LEU A 189 3.20 3.88 -12.55
C LEU A 189 2.19 3.42 -13.59
N ASN A 190 2.51 2.38 -14.32
CA ASN A 190 1.69 1.82 -15.39
C ASN A 190 1.48 0.32 -15.16
N ILE A 191 0.22 -0.10 -15.07
CA ILE A 191 -0.16 -1.52 -15.00
C ILE A 191 -0.91 -1.87 -16.26
N THR A 192 -0.47 -2.94 -16.91
CA THR A 192 -1.16 -3.54 -18.07
C THR A 192 -1.52 -4.97 -17.71
N MET A 193 -2.81 -5.32 -17.88
CA MET A 193 -3.30 -6.69 -17.68
C MET A 193 -3.30 -7.44 -18.99
N ASP A 194 -2.78 -8.65 -18.98
CA ASP A 194 -2.86 -9.56 -20.12
C ASP A 194 -4.32 -9.96 -20.39
N THR A 195 -4.59 -10.48 -21.56
CA THR A 195 -5.94 -10.95 -21.90
C THR A 195 -6.29 -12.15 -21.02
N PRO A 196 -7.52 -12.27 -20.53
CA PRO A 196 -7.97 -13.46 -19.83
C PRO A 196 -7.97 -14.68 -20.73
#